data_4381f6d96158890048962c68398d4100
#
_entry.id   4381f6d96158890048962c68398d4100
#
_cell.length_a   1.000
_cell.length_b   1.000
_cell.length_c   1.000
_cell.angle_alpha   90.00
_cell.angle_beta   90.00
_cell.angle_gamma   90.00
#
_symmetry.space_group_name_H-M   'P 1'
#
loop_
_entity.id
_entity.type
_entity.pdbx_description
1 polymer ?
#
loop_
_entity_poly.entity_id
_entity_poly.type
_entity_poly.pdbx_seq_one_letter_code
_entity_poly.pdbx_strand_id
1 'polypeptide(L)'
;AGVFRQTDEPRLRGANRTDALTETLAARGLGDRVLSGVTHPDLATVITATDLRTSNAMRFGSLRSSCSAYGTVEEQVRVAEAVAASGAFPLLLPAVERTYTFRHRPDEPGEQHAVLLTDGGVYDNLGLSVLEPGRSTSHTAHTYDVDYLIACDAGRGRLPLVAGHFAPARLKRSFDVTYRRAQDASRGRLHEAADAGLIQGFVHAYLGMPDERLPMPVADLVPAEEVRRYPTDFRAMPQEELDAISLRGEQLTRTLLAHYCPEL
;
A
#
# COMPACT_ATOMS: atom_id res chain seq x y z
N ALA A 1 14.38 -16.77 -3.36
CA ALA A 1 14.60 -17.78 -4.43
C ALA A 1 13.95 -19.15 -4.09
N GLY A 2 13.75 -19.48 -2.81
CA GLY A 2 13.21 -20.79 -2.41
C GLY A 2 11.69 -20.94 -2.52
N VAL A 3 10.93 -19.85 -2.42
CA VAL A 3 9.46 -19.90 -2.43
C VAL A 3 8.89 -20.28 -3.83
N PHE A 4 9.62 -19.95 -4.89
CA PHE A 4 9.15 -20.20 -6.26
C PHE A 4 9.62 -21.54 -6.87
N ARG A 5 10.35 -22.38 -6.13
CA ARG A 5 10.89 -23.66 -6.65
C ARG A 5 10.07 -24.91 -6.30
N GLN A 6 8.97 -24.81 -5.56
CA GLN A 6 8.24 -25.98 -5.04
C GLN A 6 6.84 -26.20 -5.61
N THR A 7 6.52 -25.72 -6.79
CA THR A 7 5.31 -26.17 -7.49
C THR A 7 5.72 -27.04 -8.68
N ASP A 8 5.58 -28.35 -8.53
CA ASP A 8 5.71 -29.36 -9.60
C ASP A 8 4.54 -29.34 -10.60
N GLU A 9 3.70 -28.32 -10.58
CA GLU A 9 2.64 -28.15 -11.55
C GLU A 9 3.14 -27.57 -12.87
N PRO A 10 2.68 -28.07 -14.03
CA PRO A 10 3.08 -27.56 -15.31
C PRO A 10 2.70 -26.08 -15.43
N ARG A 11 3.68 -25.21 -15.62
CA ARG A 11 3.47 -23.78 -15.81
C ARG A 11 2.53 -23.57 -16.98
N LEU A 12 1.37 -23.01 -16.74
CA LEU A 12 0.47 -22.57 -17.79
C LEU A 12 1.22 -21.59 -18.71
N ARG A 13 1.13 -21.78 -20.03
CA ARG A 13 1.71 -20.87 -21.00
C ARG A 13 1.08 -19.48 -20.77
N GLY A 14 1.88 -18.51 -20.34
CA GLY A 14 1.43 -17.14 -20.02
C GLY A 14 1.46 -16.80 -18.53
N ALA A 15 1.54 -17.77 -17.60
CA ALA A 15 1.67 -17.49 -16.18
C ALA A 15 3.02 -16.81 -15.86
N ASN A 16 2.98 -15.72 -15.12
CA ASN A 16 4.16 -14.99 -14.68
C ASN A 16 4.39 -15.16 -13.16
N ARG A 17 5.46 -14.55 -12.61
CA ARG A 17 5.80 -14.66 -11.19
C ARG A 17 4.73 -14.07 -10.28
N THR A 18 3.99 -13.08 -10.70
CA THR A 18 2.91 -12.46 -9.93
C THR A 18 1.68 -13.36 -9.90
N ASP A 19 1.37 -14.06 -11.00
CA ASP A 19 0.33 -15.08 -11.01
C ASP A 19 0.69 -16.24 -10.05
N ALA A 20 1.95 -16.67 -10.04
CA ALA A 20 2.44 -17.67 -9.10
C ALA A 20 2.35 -17.19 -7.65
N LEU A 21 2.57 -15.89 -7.38
CA LEU A 21 2.35 -15.31 -6.06
C LEU A 21 0.87 -15.36 -5.68
N THR A 22 -0.05 -15.00 -6.57
CA THR A 22 -1.49 -15.07 -6.35
C THR A 22 -1.92 -16.48 -5.91
N GLU A 23 -1.50 -17.49 -6.65
CA GLU A 23 -1.84 -18.88 -6.32
C GLU A 23 -1.17 -19.36 -5.01
N THR A 24 0.04 -18.90 -4.72
CA THR A 24 0.72 -19.19 -3.45
C THR A 24 -0.02 -18.57 -2.27
N LEU A 25 -0.47 -17.32 -2.38
CA LEU A 25 -1.26 -16.64 -1.35
C LEU A 25 -2.60 -17.34 -1.12
N ALA A 26 -3.28 -17.76 -2.19
CA ALA A 26 -4.51 -18.53 -2.10
C ALA A 26 -4.27 -19.87 -1.39
N ALA A 27 -3.26 -20.63 -1.80
CA ALA A 27 -2.95 -21.93 -1.22
C ALA A 27 -2.50 -21.89 0.25
N ARG A 28 -1.89 -20.77 0.68
CA ARG A 28 -1.27 -20.66 2.01
C ARG A 28 -2.05 -19.84 3.04
N GLY A 29 -3.30 -19.51 2.79
CA GLY A 29 -4.12 -18.90 3.84
C GLY A 29 -5.27 -18.04 3.36
N LEU A 30 -5.19 -17.44 2.18
CA LEU A 30 -6.28 -16.57 1.71
C LEU A 30 -7.41 -17.37 1.06
N GLY A 31 -7.12 -18.55 0.49
CA GLY A 31 -8.12 -19.38 -0.20
C GLY A 31 -8.75 -18.61 -1.37
N ASP A 32 -10.00 -18.96 -1.65
CA ASP A 32 -10.82 -18.29 -2.66
C ASP A 32 -11.66 -17.13 -2.08
N ARG A 33 -11.24 -16.61 -0.94
CA ARG A 33 -11.96 -15.48 -0.31
C ARG A 33 -12.01 -14.29 -1.24
N VAL A 34 -13.21 -13.75 -1.39
CA VAL A 34 -13.44 -12.49 -2.13
C VAL A 34 -13.48 -11.31 -1.16
N LEU A 35 -13.09 -10.13 -1.62
CA LEU A 35 -13.01 -8.93 -0.78
C LEU A 35 -14.34 -8.59 -0.11
N SER A 36 -15.46 -8.72 -0.82
CA SER A 36 -16.80 -8.50 -0.27
C SER A 36 -17.21 -9.50 0.81
N GLY A 37 -16.54 -10.65 0.90
CA GLY A 37 -16.75 -11.67 1.94
C GLY A 37 -15.82 -11.52 3.15
N VAL A 38 -14.84 -10.61 3.09
CA VAL A 38 -13.90 -10.33 4.19
C VAL A 38 -14.30 -9.00 4.82
N THR A 39 -15.46 -9.00 5.47
CA THR A 39 -16.03 -7.78 6.05
C THR A 39 -16.12 -7.89 7.56
N HIS A 40 -15.89 -6.78 8.22
CA HIS A 40 -16.29 -6.53 9.60
C HIS A 40 -17.33 -5.40 9.57
N PRO A 41 -18.39 -5.40 10.39
CA PRO A 41 -19.45 -4.40 10.32
C PRO A 41 -18.96 -2.95 10.34
N ASP A 42 -17.91 -2.68 11.11
CA ASP A 42 -17.38 -1.35 11.35
C ASP A 42 -16.02 -1.10 10.66
N LEU A 43 -15.64 -1.94 9.69
CA LEU A 43 -14.35 -1.84 9.03
C LEU A 43 -14.48 -1.93 7.51
N ALA A 44 -14.09 -0.86 6.82
CA ALA A 44 -13.88 -0.88 5.37
C ALA A 44 -12.39 -1.10 5.07
N THR A 45 -12.09 -2.10 4.26
CA THR A 45 -10.72 -2.39 3.81
C THR A 45 -10.56 -2.01 2.35
N VAL A 46 -9.45 -1.33 2.02
CA VAL A 46 -9.07 -1.02 0.63
C VAL A 46 -7.62 -1.43 0.41
N ILE A 47 -7.40 -2.23 -0.62
CA ILE A 47 -6.07 -2.63 -1.12
C ILE A 47 -5.84 -1.85 -2.41
N THR A 48 -4.75 -1.12 -2.52
CA THR A 48 -4.45 -0.28 -3.69
C THR A 48 -3.50 -1.00 -4.64
N ALA A 49 -3.72 -0.82 -5.94
CA ALA A 49 -2.79 -1.14 -7.01
C ALA A 49 -2.73 0.03 -7.98
N THR A 50 -1.77 0.03 -8.89
CA THR A 50 -1.64 1.06 -9.93
C THR A 50 -1.97 0.45 -11.28
N ASP A 51 -2.88 1.06 -12.03
CA ASP A 51 -3.10 0.70 -13.43
C ASP A 51 -2.15 1.50 -14.33
N LEU A 52 -1.23 0.79 -14.99
CA LEU A 52 -0.23 1.39 -15.88
C LEU A 52 -0.83 1.87 -17.21
N ARG A 53 -2.03 1.41 -17.59
CA ARG A 53 -2.68 1.87 -18.84
C ARG A 53 -3.26 3.26 -18.70
N THR A 54 -3.84 3.55 -17.54
CA THR A 54 -4.52 4.83 -17.29
C THR A 54 -3.71 5.77 -16.39
N SER A 55 -2.64 5.28 -15.76
CA SER A 55 -1.88 6.00 -14.72
C SER A 55 -2.74 6.35 -13.50
N ASN A 56 -3.77 5.54 -13.20
CA ASN A 56 -4.68 5.74 -12.09
C ASN A 56 -4.53 4.66 -11.02
N ALA A 57 -5.01 4.98 -9.82
CA ALA A 57 -5.13 3.96 -8.78
C ALA A 57 -6.28 3.02 -9.09
N MET A 58 -6.00 1.72 -9.02
CA MET A 58 -6.99 0.67 -8.87
C MET A 58 -7.17 0.41 -7.37
N ARG A 59 -8.39 0.48 -6.88
CA ARG A 59 -8.73 0.31 -5.47
C ARG A 59 -9.63 -0.89 -5.30
N PHE A 60 -9.11 -1.90 -4.66
CA PHE A 60 -9.82 -3.13 -4.34
C PHE A 60 -10.39 -3.01 -2.92
N GLY A 61 -11.71 -2.87 -2.80
CA GLY A 61 -12.35 -2.62 -1.52
C GLY A 61 -13.32 -3.70 -1.08
N SER A 62 -13.46 -3.88 0.23
CA SER A 62 -14.46 -4.79 0.82
C SER A 62 -15.89 -4.35 0.51
N LEU A 63 -16.13 -3.05 0.35
CA LEU A 63 -17.44 -2.52 -0.01
C LEU A 63 -17.61 -2.43 -1.52
N ARG A 64 -16.59 -2.00 -2.24
CA ARG A 64 -16.56 -1.90 -3.71
C ARG A 64 -15.13 -1.78 -4.21
N SER A 65 -14.89 -2.27 -5.43
CA SER A 65 -13.62 -2.06 -6.13
C SER A 65 -13.82 -1.06 -7.26
N SER A 66 -12.81 -0.23 -7.56
CA SER A 66 -12.96 0.79 -8.61
C SER A 66 -11.61 1.26 -9.18
N CYS A 67 -11.69 1.81 -10.39
CA CYS A 67 -10.65 2.63 -10.99
C CYS A 67 -11.27 3.98 -11.39
N SER A 68 -10.61 5.10 -11.06
CA SER A 68 -11.16 6.43 -11.37
C SER A 68 -11.35 6.69 -12.86
N ALA A 69 -10.60 5.98 -13.72
CA ALA A 69 -10.75 6.09 -15.17
C ALA A 69 -11.99 5.36 -15.72
N TYR A 70 -12.42 4.26 -15.08
CA TYR A 70 -13.43 3.36 -15.64
C TYR A 70 -14.68 3.20 -14.76
N GLY A 71 -14.61 3.59 -13.48
CA GLY A 71 -15.71 3.44 -12.54
C GLY A 71 -15.58 2.25 -11.62
N THR A 72 -16.71 1.66 -11.21
CA THR A 72 -16.81 0.55 -10.24
C THR A 72 -16.76 -0.79 -10.96
N VAL A 73 -16.00 -1.73 -10.40
CA VAL A 73 -15.89 -3.13 -10.86
C VAL A 73 -17.15 -3.91 -10.47
N GLU A 74 -17.68 -4.70 -11.39
CA GLU A 74 -18.87 -5.54 -11.15
C GLU A 74 -18.51 -6.92 -10.59
N GLU A 75 -17.34 -7.45 -10.95
CA GLU A 75 -16.89 -8.78 -10.53
C GLU A 75 -16.48 -8.81 -9.05
N GLN A 76 -16.60 -10.02 -8.49
CA GLN A 76 -16.04 -10.32 -7.18
C GLN A 76 -14.52 -10.54 -7.30
N VAL A 77 -13.73 -9.69 -6.66
CA VAL A 77 -12.27 -9.77 -6.70
C VAL A 77 -11.76 -10.63 -5.54
N ARG A 78 -10.91 -11.62 -5.84
CA ARG A 78 -10.26 -12.43 -4.80
C ARG A 78 -9.26 -11.61 -4.00
N VAL A 79 -9.21 -11.85 -2.69
CA VAL A 79 -8.23 -11.19 -1.80
C VAL A 79 -6.80 -11.47 -2.27
N ALA A 80 -6.49 -12.72 -2.61
CA ALA A 80 -5.16 -13.12 -3.10
C ALA A 80 -4.75 -12.34 -4.37
N GLU A 81 -5.68 -12.08 -5.27
CA GLU A 81 -5.47 -11.31 -6.48
C GLU A 81 -5.17 -9.82 -6.18
N ALA A 82 -5.97 -9.22 -5.32
CA ALA A 82 -5.76 -7.83 -4.90
C ALA A 82 -4.42 -7.64 -4.19
N VAL A 83 -4.06 -8.56 -3.28
CA VAL A 83 -2.79 -8.53 -2.55
C VAL A 83 -1.59 -8.72 -3.50
N ALA A 84 -1.67 -9.68 -4.43
CA ALA A 84 -0.61 -9.92 -5.39
C ALA A 84 -0.41 -8.72 -6.35
N ALA A 85 -1.51 -8.09 -6.80
CA ALA A 85 -1.45 -6.88 -7.62
C ALA A 85 -0.84 -5.71 -6.84
N SER A 86 -1.25 -5.53 -5.57
CA SER A 86 -0.71 -4.50 -4.68
C SER A 86 0.78 -4.66 -4.40
N GLY A 87 1.27 -5.90 -4.32
CA GLY A 87 2.69 -6.21 -4.09
C GLY A 87 3.51 -6.42 -5.37
N ALA A 88 2.97 -6.16 -6.56
CA ALA A 88 3.66 -6.35 -7.84
C ALA A 88 4.69 -5.23 -8.10
N PHE A 89 5.69 -5.14 -7.21
CA PHE A 89 6.71 -4.09 -7.27
C PHE A 89 7.54 -4.18 -8.57
N PRO A 90 7.63 -3.08 -9.34
CA PRO A 90 8.43 -3.02 -10.54
C PRO A 90 9.87 -3.49 -10.27
N LEU A 91 10.48 -4.23 -11.18
CA LEU A 91 11.79 -4.89 -11.10
C LEU A 91 11.78 -6.26 -10.39
N LEU A 92 10.92 -6.51 -9.42
CA LEU A 92 10.83 -7.81 -8.72
C LEU A 92 9.75 -8.71 -9.30
N LEU A 93 8.57 -8.14 -9.54
CA LEU A 93 7.39 -8.83 -10.05
C LEU A 93 6.88 -8.14 -11.32
N PRO A 94 6.51 -8.90 -12.36
CA PRO A 94 5.87 -8.33 -13.54
C PRO A 94 4.48 -7.81 -13.20
N ALA A 95 4.06 -6.77 -13.93
CA ALA A 95 2.68 -6.29 -13.87
C ALA A 95 1.70 -7.38 -14.34
N VAL A 96 0.49 -7.34 -13.80
CA VAL A 96 -0.57 -8.34 -14.03
C VAL A 96 -1.64 -7.75 -14.94
N GLU A 97 -1.91 -8.42 -16.05
CA GLU A 97 -3.03 -8.05 -16.91
C GLU A 97 -4.31 -8.73 -16.41
N ARG A 98 -5.38 -7.93 -16.25
CA ARG A 98 -6.72 -8.41 -15.88
C ARG A 98 -7.76 -7.68 -16.74
N THR A 99 -8.89 -8.32 -16.93
CA THR A 99 -10.05 -7.69 -17.56
C THR A 99 -11.20 -7.72 -16.58
N TYR A 100 -11.78 -6.56 -16.34
CA TYR A 100 -12.95 -6.40 -15.48
C TYR A 100 -14.04 -5.67 -16.24
N THR A 101 -15.29 -5.92 -15.83
CA THR A 101 -16.45 -5.12 -16.22
C THR A 101 -16.56 -3.93 -15.28
N PHE A 102 -16.48 -2.74 -15.84
CA PHE A 102 -16.59 -1.49 -15.08
C PHE A 102 -17.90 -0.80 -15.39
N ARG A 103 -18.48 -0.17 -14.39
CA ARG A 103 -19.66 0.67 -14.51
C ARG A 103 -19.34 2.07 -14.02
N HIS A 104 -19.45 3.05 -14.91
CA HIS A 104 -19.15 4.44 -14.58
C HIS A 104 -20.27 5.08 -13.76
N ARG A 105 -21.54 4.83 -14.16
CA ARG A 105 -22.75 5.26 -13.45
C ARG A 105 -23.70 4.09 -13.23
N PRO A 106 -24.54 4.13 -12.18
CA PRO A 106 -25.45 3.02 -11.88
C PRO A 106 -26.44 2.66 -12.99
N ASP A 107 -26.80 3.63 -13.81
CA ASP A 107 -27.76 3.52 -14.92
C ASP A 107 -27.11 3.20 -16.28
N GLU A 108 -25.78 3.17 -16.35
CA GLU A 108 -25.05 2.82 -17.56
C GLU A 108 -24.75 1.32 -17.63
N PRO A 109 -24.67 0.73 -18.84
CA PRO A 109 -24.20 -0.64 -18.99
C PRO A 109 -22.76 -0.78 -18.56
N GLY A 110 -22.39 -1.95 -18.04
CA GLY A 110 -20.99 -2.26 -17.75
C GLY A 110 -20.19 -2.43 -19.03
N GLU A 111 -18.96 -1.94 -19.05
CA GLU A 111 -18.01 -2.08 -20.15
C GLU A 111 -16.76 -2.83 -19.70
N GLN A 112 -16.27 -3.75 -20.54
CA GLN A 112 -15.04 -4.49 -20.26
C GLN A 112 -13.80 -3.64 -20.58
N HIS A 113 -12.92 -3.49 -19.60
CA HIS A 113 -11.62 -2.85 -19.77
C HIS A 113 -10.50 -3.75 -19.26
N ALA A 114 -9.46 -3.87 -20.06
CA ALA A 114 -8.22 -4.50 -19.64
C ALA A 114 -7.39 -3.50 -18.84
N VAL A 115 -6.95 -3.88 -17.65
CA VAL A 115 -6.05 -3.12 -16.78
C VAL A 115 -4.70 -3.83 -16.72
N LEU A 116 -3.62 -3.07 -16.55
CA LEU A 116 -2.26 -3.60 -16.34
C LEU A 116 -1.78 -3.15 -14.97
N LEU A 117 -1.91 -4.05 -13.98
CA LEU A 117 -1.75 -3.74 -12.58
C LEU A 117 -0.31 -3.93 -12.10
N THR A 118 0.19 -2.96 -11.38
CA THR A 118 1.46 -3.01 -10.66
C THR A 118 1.26 -2.52 -9.21
N ASP A 119 2.32 -2.54 -8.43
CA ASP A 119 2.35 -2.15 -7.01
C ASP A 119 1.58 -0.86 -6.73
N GLY A 120 0.78 -0.88 -5.67
CA GLY A 120 -0.01 0.27 -5.24
C GLY A 120 0.85 1.46 -4.82
N GLY A 121 2.05 1.19 -4.32
CA GLY A 121 2.99 2.21 -3.92
C GLY A 121 3.51 3.05 -5.08
N VAL A 122 3.39 2.62 -6.33
CA VAL A 122 3.75 3.43 -7.50
C VAL A 122 2.85 4.68 -7.60
N TYR A 123 1.58 4.56 -7.27
CA TYR A 123 0.62 5.67 -7.25
C TYR A 123 0.52 6.32 -5.87
N ASP A 124 0.33 5.52 -4.82
CA ASP A 124 0.09 5.96 -3.44
C ASP A 124 0.65 4.96 -2.43
N ASN A 125 1.91 5.14 -2.05
CA ASN A 125 2.62 4.19 -1.18
C ASN A 125 2.05 4.10 0.24
N LEU A 126 1.49 5.17 0.74
CA LEU A 126 0.95 5.22 2.10
C LEU A 126 -0.54 4.88 2.15
N GLY A 127 -1.20 4.72 0.99
CA GLY A 127 -2.64 4.48 0.92
C GLY A 127 -3.50 5.65 1.40
N LEU A 128 -2.91 6.84 1.54
CA LEU A 128 -3.58 7.99 2.14
C LEU A 128 -4.58 8.66 1.21
N SER A 129 -4.42 8.49 -0.10
CA SER A 129 -5.28 9.17 -1.07
C SER A 129 -6.76 8.77 -0.99
N VAL A 130 -7.09 7.61 -0.42
CA VAL A 130 -8.48 7.18 -0.19
C VAL A 130 -9.09 7.84 1.04
N LEU A 131 -8.26 8.31 1.98
CA LEU A 131 -8.66 8.89 3.25
C LEU A 131 -8.54 10.43 3.26
N GLU A 132 -8.10 11.04 2.14
CA GLU A 132 -8.01 12.49 2.05
C GLU A 132 -9.38 13.14 2.30
N PRO A 133 -9.47 14.11 3.24
CA PRO A 133 -10.72 14.81 3.52
C PRO A 133 -11.26 15.57 2.31
N GLY A 134 -12.57 15.77 2.25
CA GLY A 134 -13.22 16.56 1.20
C GLY A 134 -13.31 15.87 -0.15
N ARG A 135 -13.05 14.57 -0.23
CA ARG A 135 -13.28 13.80 -1.46
C ARG A 135 -14.76 13.76 -1.82
N SER A 136 -15.06 13.94 -3.09
CA SER A 136 -16.43 13.94 -3.60
C SER A 136 -16.82 12.60 -4.21
N THR A 137 -18.00 12.09 -3.84
CA THR A 137 -18.60 10.90 -4.45
C THR A 137 -18.87 11.04 -5.94
N SER A 138 -18.90 12.26 -6.46
CA SER A 138 -19.03 12.50 -7.90
C SER A 138 -17.76 12.16 -8.70
N HIS A 139 -16.61 12.04 -8.03
CA HIS A 139 -15.32 11.78 -8.68
C HIS A 139 -14.65 10.50 -8.23
N THR A 140 -15.13 9.87 -7.16
CA THR A 140 -14.55 8.62 -6.66
C THR A 140 -15.59 7.78 -5.95
N ALA A 141 -15.45 6.46 -6.09
CA ALA A 141 -16.28 5.50 -5.36
C ALA A 141 -15.83 5.29 -3.90
N HIS A 142 -14.65 5.81 -3.53
CA HIS A 142 -14.07 5.68 -2.19
C HIS A 142 -14.01 7.04 -1.53
N THR A 143 -14.98 7.28 -0.66
CA THR A 143 -15.02 8.44 0.24
C THR A 143 -15.25 7.91 1.65
N TYR A 144 -14.37 8.28 2.55
CA TYR A 144 -14.43 7.88 3.95
C TYR A 144 -14.35 9.16 4.80
N ASP A 145 -15.30 9.28 5.70
CA ASP A 145 -15.31 10.36 6.70
C ASP A 145 -14.53 9.85 7.90
N VAL A 146 -13.38 10.45 8.18
CA VAL A 146 -12.47 10.01 9.24
C VAL A 146 -12.08 11.21 10.11
N ASP A 147 -12.16 11.04 11.42
CA ASP A 147 -11.74 12.04 12.40
C ASP A 147 -10.23 12.00 12.63
N TYR A 148 -9.65 10.81 12.70
CA TYR A 148 -8.22 10.58 12.93
C TYR A 148 -7.63 9.70 11.85
N LEU A 149 -6.36 9.94 11.56
CA LEU A 149 -5.64 9.21 10.54
C LEU A 149 -4.31 8.68 11.07
N ILE A 150 -4.12 7.37 11.02
CA ILE A 150 -2.88 6.73 11.43
C ILE A 150 -2.22 6.12 10.18
N ALA A 151 -1.08 6.66 9.77
CA ALA A 151 -0.27 6.14 8.69
C ALA A 151 0.92 5.35 9.25
N CYS A 152 0.96 4.05 8.95
CA CYS A 152 2.08 3.18 9.30
C CYS A 152 2.94 2.93 8.06
N ASP A 153 4.22 3.28 8.13
CA ASP A 153 5.15 3.20 7.01
C ASP A 153 6.38 2.34 7.40
N ALA A 154 6.58 1.23 6.70
CA ALA A 154 7.80 0.42 6.85
C ALA A 154 9.04 1.04 6.19
N GLY A 155 8.95 2.30 5.76
CA GLY A 155 10.02 3.03 5.09
C GLY A 155 11.25 3.27 5.96
N ARG A 156 12.41 3.19 5.32
CA ARG A 156 13.73 3.38 5.95
C ARG A 156 14.04 4.83 6.34
N GLY A 157 13.13 5.76 6.09
CA GLY A 157 13.39 7.18 6.24
C GLY A 157 14.32 7.75 5.16
N ARG A 158 14.91 8.91 5.45
CA ARG A 158 15.82 9.59 4.52
C ARG A 158 17.25 9.07 4.73
N LEU A 159 17.67 8.12 3.90
CA LEU A 159 19.07 7.70 3.86
C LEU A 159 19.80 8.54 2.78
N PRO A 160 21.02 9.03 3.08
CA PRO A 160 21.86 9.61 2.06
C PRO A 160 22.23 8.52 1.04
N LEU A 161 21.83 8.70 -0.20
CA LEU A 161 22.13 7.78 -1.29
C LEU A 161 23.00 8.50 -2.31
N VAL A 162 24.16 7.94 -2.58
CA VAL A 162 25.00 8.40 -3.70
C VAL A 162 24.41 7.81 -4.98
N ALA A 163 24.07 8.69 -5.94
CA ALA A 163 23.59 8.25 -7.23
C ALA A 163 24.72 7.58 -8.01
N GLY A 164 24.51 6.38 -8.51
CA GLY A 164 25.43 5.73 -9.42
C GLY A 164 25.55 6.52 -10.75
N HIS A 165 26.75 6.49 -11.37
CA HIS A 165 27.02 7.25 -12.59
C HIS A 165 26.38 6.63 -13.84
N PHE A 166 26.04 5.35 -13.86
CA PHE A 166 25.46 4.67 -15.03
C PHE A 166 23.94 4.84 -15.14
N ALA A 167 23.42 4.77 -16.37
CA ALA A 167 22.04 5.12 -16.68
C ALA A 167 20.96 4.40 -15.85
N PRO A 168 20.97 3.07 -15.66
CA PRO A 168 19.99 2.39 -14.82
C PRO A 168 19.94 2.86 -13.37
N ALA A 169 21.10 3.17 -12.77
CA ALA A 169 21.13 3.68 -11.39
C ALA A 169 20.56 5.11 -11.31
N ARG A 170 20.78 5.93 -12.31
CA ARG A 170 20.17 7.27 -12.40
C ARG A 170 18.66 7.18 -12.61
N LEU A 171 18.20 6.26 -13.46
CA LEU A 171 16.76 6.03 -13.68
C LEU A 171 16.08 5.60 -12.37
N LYS A 172 16.65 4.61 -11.68
CA LYS A 172 16.17 4.19 -10.35
C LYS A 172 16.13 5.37 -9.39
N ARG A 173 17.18 6.17 -9.34
CA ARG A 173 17.24 7.33 -8.44
C ARG A 173 16.21 8.40 -8.80
N SER A 174 15.96 8.64 -10.08
CA SER A 174 14.91 9.57 -10.53
C SER A 174 13.52 9.07 -10.11
N PHE A 175 13.27 7.77 -10.23
CA PHE A 175 12.05 7.16 -9.73
C PHE A 175 11.93 7.35 -8.21
N ASP A 176 12.97 7.06 -7.42
CA ASP A 176 12.99 7.24 -5.97
C ASP A 176 12.70 8.70 -5.56
N VAL A 177 13.19 9.68 -6.32
CA VAL A 177 12.95 11.11 -6.08
C VAL A 177 11.47 11.46 -6.34
N THR A 178 10.93 11.03 -7.48
CA THR A 178 9.51 11.28 -7.82
C THR A 178 8.57 10.64 -6.82
N TYR A 179 8.85 9.41 -6.46
CA TYR A 179 8.13 8.64 -5.46
C TYR A 179 8.09 9.34 -4.09
N ARG A 180 9.25 9.79 -3.60
CA ARG A 180 9.34 10.56 -2.34
C ARG A 180 8.58 11.86 -2.40
N ARG A 181 8.66 12.58 -3.53
CA ARG A 181 7.92 13.82 -3.71
C ARG A 181 6.41 13.61 -3.62
N ALA A 182 5.91 12.51 -4.19
CA ALA A 182 4.49 12.15 -4.08
C ALA A 182 4.09 11.88 -2.63
N GLN A 183 4.90 11.13 -1.87
CA GLN A 183 4.67 10.90 -0.45
C GLN A 183 4.71 12.19 0.39
N ASP A 184 5.70 13.05 0.15
CA ASP A 184 5.82 14.33 0.87
C ASP A 184 4.61 15.24 0.57
N ALA A 185 4.10 15.24 -0.67
CA ALA A 185 2.89 15.98 -1.03
C ALA A 185 1.64 15.42 -0.33
N SER A 186 1.48 14.10 -0.24
CA SER A 186 0.36 13.49 0.48
C SER A 186 0.39 13.84 1.97
N ARG A 187 1.57 13.78 2.59
CA ARG A 187 1.74 14.23 3.99
C ARG A 187 1.43 15.70 4.19
N GLY A 188 1.89 16.56 3.27
CA GLY A 188 1.59 17.99 3.29
C GLY A 188 0.10 18.28 3.32
N ARG A 189 -0.67 17.58 2.47
CA ARG A 189 -2.14 17.71 2.45
C ARG A 189 -2.81 17.29 3.76
N LEU A 190 -2.26 16.29 4.47
CA LEU A 190 -2.79 15.92 5.79
C LEU A 190 -2.52 16.99 6.85
N HIS A 191 -1.34 17.63 6.83
CA HIS A 191 -1.07 18.77 7.71
C HIS A 191 -2.05 19.92 7.41
N GLU A 192 -2.22 20.26 6.14
CA GLU A 192 -3.17 21.29 5.72
C GLU A 192 -4.61 20.94 6.14
N ALA A 193 -5.01 19.67 6.05
CA ALA A 193 -6.33 19.22 6.47
C ALA A 193 -6.52 19.30 7.99
N ALA A 194 -5.51 18.95 8.77
CA ALA A 194 -5.55 19.09 10.23
C ALA A 194 -5.59 20.57 10.65
N ASP A 195 -4.74 21.40 10.05
CA ASP A 195 -4.72 22.85 10.32
C ASP A 195 -6.05 23.53 9.94
N ALA A 196 -6.74 23.03 8.92
CA ALA A 196 -8.07 23.50 8.50
C ALA A 196 -9.22 22.90 9.32
N GLY A 197 -8.95 22.01 10.28
CA GLY A 197 -9.97 21.35 11.11
C GLY A 197 -10.84 20.34 10.34
N LEU A 198 -10.36 19.85 9.21
CA LEU A 198 -11.05 18.81 8.42
C LEU A 198 -10.86 17.40 8.98
N ILE A 199 -9.82 17.20 9.79
CA ILE A 199 -9.57 16.04 10.64
C ILE A 199 -9.14 16.53 12.00
N GLN A 200 -9.39 15.75 13.05
CA GLN A 200 -9.03 16.11 14.43
C GLN A 200 -7.54 15.87 14.69
N GLY A 201 -6.94 14.89 14.01
CA GLY A 201 -5.52 14.63 14.13
C GLY A 201 -5.02 13.55 13.18
N PHE A 202 -3.70 13.51 13.01
CA PHE A 202 -3.07 12.40 12.29
C PHE A 202 -1.69 12.07 12.83
N VAL A 203 -1.29 10.82 12.64
CA VAL A 203 0.02 10.32 13.01
C VAL A 203 0.65 9.61 11.81
N HIS A 204 1.93 9.89 11.55
CA HIS A 204 2.73 9.15 10.58
C HIS A 204 3.91 8.48 11.28
N ALA A 205 3.74 7.20 11.62
CA ALA A 205 4.79 6.36 12.19
C ALA A 205 5.56 5.67 11.05
N TYR A 206 6.83 6.01 10.87
CA TYR A 206 7.68 5.32 9.89
C TYR A 206 8.89 4.67 10.55
N LEU A 207 9.17 3.42 10.16
CA LEU A 207 10.11 2.55 10.84
C LEU A 207 11.51 3.16 11.01
N GLY A 208 12.01 3.85 10.00
CA GLY A 208 13.30 4.53 10.01
C GLY A 208 13.28 5.95 10.58
N MET A 209 12.29 6.31 11.40
CA MET A 209 12.23 7.61 12.09
C MET A 209 13.47 7.75 12.99
N PRO A 210 14.24 8.85 12.87
CA PRO A 210 15.35 9.08 13.77
C PRO A 210 14.89 9.18 15.24
N ASP A 211 15.60 8.52 16.15
CA ASP A 211 15.21 8.43 17.56
C ASP A 211 15.14 9.80 18.24
N GLU A 212 16.04 10.70 17.83
CA GLU A 212 16.08 12.09 18.31
C GLU A 212 14.90 12.97 17.85
N ARG A 213 14.06 12.48 16.93
CA ARG A 213 12.85 13.17 16.47
C ARG A 213 11.60 12.75 17.22
N LEU A 214 11.71 11.80 18.13
CA LEU A 214 10.57 11.40 18.94
C LEU A 214 10.20 12.55 19.89
N PRO A 215 8.90 12.84 20.06
CA PRO A 215 8.44 13.97 20.87
C PRO A 215 8.69 13.78 22.36
N MET A 216 8.89 12.53 22.79
CA MET A 216 9.17 12.19 24.19
C MET A 216 10.10 10.97 24.27
N PRO A 217 10.85 10.80 25.36
CA PRO A 217 11.67 9.61 25.58
C PRO A 217 10.83 8.33 25.65
N VAL A 218 11.33 7.26 25.09
CA VAL A 218 10.72 5.92 25.12
C VAL A 218 11.67 4.99 25.86
N ALA A 219 11.17 4.33 26.90
CA ALA A 219 11.95 3.32 27.61
C ALA A 219 12.18 2.11 26.70
N ASP A 220 13.37 1.56 26.74
CA ASP A 220 13.78 0.35 25.99
C ASP A 220 13.45 0.44 24.48
N LEU A 221 13.59 1.66 23.91
CA LEU A 221 13.34 1.88 22.48
C LEU A 221 14.27 1.01 21.63
N VAL A 222 13.67 0.23 20.72
CA VAL A 222 14.43 -0.43 19.66
C VAL A 222 15.01 0.65 18.74
N PRO A 223 16.36 0.75 18.57
CA PRO A 223 16.97 1.84 17.80
C PRO A 223 16.60 1.80 16.31
N ALA A 224 16.46 2.98 15.68
CA ALA A 224 16.20 3.07 14.23
C ALA A 224 17.25 2.34 13.40
N GLU A 225 18.53 2.40 13.81
CA GLU A 225 19.64 1.75 13.10
C GLU A 225 19.51 0.22 13.04
N GLU A 226 18.89 -0.40 14.03
CA GLU A 226 18.71 -1.84 14.12
C GLU A 226 17.72 -2.34 13.05
N VAL A 227 16.65 -1.60 12.78
CA VAL A 227 15.55 -2.05 11.92
C VAL A 227 15.57 -1.45 10.51
N ARG A 228 16.06 -0.22 10.33
CA ARG A 228 15.96 0.50 9.05
C ARG A 228 16.79 -0.10 7.91
N ARG A 229 17.71 -1.00 8.20
CA ARG A 229 18.57 -1.66 7.21
C ARG A 229 18.06 -3.02 6.78
N TYR A 230 16.96 -3.50 7.36
CA TYR A 230 16.40 -4.78 6.98
C TYR A 230 16.07 -4.80 5.47
N PRO A 231 16.49 -5.84 4.75
CA PRO A 231 16.29 -5.89 3.30
C PRO A 231 14.81 -6.08 2.94
N THR A 232 14.35 -5.37 1.91
CA THR A 232 13.03 -5.58 1.33
C THR A 232 13.13 -6.65 0.26
N ASP A 233 12.92 -7.91 0.63
CA ASP A 233 12.94 -9.06 -0.27
C ASP A 233 11.91 -10.14 0.16
N PHE A 234 11.86 -11.26 -0.55
CA PHE A 234 10.93 -12.37 -0.27
C PHE A 234 11.57 -13.51 0.55
N ARG A 235 12.67 -13.28 1.24
CA ARG A 235 13.24 -14.26 2.14
C ARG A 235 12.42 -14.36 3.42
N ALA A 236 12.44 -15.53 4.04
CA ALA A 236 11.85 -15.68 5.37
C ALA A 236 12.58 -14.75 6.35
N MET A 237 11.81 -13.96 7.10
CA MET A 237 12.33 -13.08 8.13
C MET A 237 12.67 -13.92 9.38
N PRO A 238 13.87 -13.79 9.96
CA PRO A 238 14.16 -14.36 11.27
C PRO A 238 13.22 -13.81 12.34
N GLN A 239 12.89 -14.63 13.35
CA GLN A 239 11.92 -14.22 14.39
C GLN A 239 12.40 -12.99 15.17
N GLU A 240 13.69 -12.92 15.51
CA GLU A 240 14.29 -11.78 16.20
C GLU A 240 14.11 -10.46 15.45
N GLU A 241 14.29 -10.47 14.12
CA GLU A 241 14.09 -9.29 13.26
C GLU A 241 12.61 -8.91 13.19
N LEU A 242 11.73 -9.91 13.12
CA LEU A 242 10.28 -9.68 13.13
C LEU A 242 9.84 -9.03 14.44
N ASP A 243 10.34 -9.53 15.57
CA ASP A 243 10.03 -9.03 16.91
C ASP A 243 10.56 -7.59 17.08
N ALA A 244 11.79 -7.32 16.66
CA ALA A 244 12.38 -5.98 16.72
C ALA A 244 11.61 -4.96 15.87
N ILE A 245 11.25 -5.31 14.62
CA ILE A 245 10.48 -4.45 13.73
C ILE A 245 9.08 -4.19 14.30
N SER A 246 8.43 -5.23 14.82
CA SER A 246 7.09 -5.13 15.40
C SER A 246 7.07 -4.26 16.64
N LEU A 247 8.02 -4.50 17.56
CA LEU A 247 8.16 -3.72 18.79
C LEU A 247 8.43 -2.25 18.49
N ARG A 248 9.35 -1.96 17.55
CA ARG A 248 9.61 -0.58 17.17
C ARG A 248 8.37 0.09 16.56
N GLY A 249 7.64 -0.60 15.68
CA GLY A 249 6.39 -0.09 15.10
C GLY A 249 5.36 0.28 16.17
N GLU A 250 5.20 -0.57 17.18
CA GLU A 250 4.34 -0.33 18.34
C GLU A 250 4.82 0.88 19.16
N GLN A 251 6.10 0.94 19.50
CA GLN A 251 6.68 2.03 20.29
C GLN A 251 6.50 3.38 19.59
N LEU A 252 6.79 3.47 18.30
CA LEU A 252 6.61 4.68 17.50
C LEU A 252 5.14 5.11 17.48
N THR A 253 4.24 4.21 17.14
CA THR A 253 2.82 4.53 17.02
C THR A 253 2.24 4.99 18.34
N ARG A 254 2.51 4.26 19.44
CA ARG A 254 2.05 4.61 20.78
C ARG A 254 2.57 5.99 21.23
N THR A 255 3.86 6.26 21.01
CA THR A 255 4.48 7.54 21.39
C THR A 255 3.89 8.72 20.61
N LEU A 256 3.73 8.56 19.32
CA LEU A 256 3.19 9.61 18.47
C LEU A 256 1.71 9.85 18.75
N LEU A 257 0.91 8.79 18.97
CA LEU A 257 -0.50 8.92 19.36
C LEU A 257 -0.62 9.65 20.69
N ALA A 258 0.12 9.23 21.72
CA ALA A 258 0.07 9.87 23.03
C ALA A 258 0.44 11.37 23.01
N HIS A 259 1.24 11.80 22.01
CA HIS A 259 1.67 13.20 21.91
C HIS A 259 0.74 14.03 21.01
N TYR A 260 0.35 13.51 19.85
CA TYR A 260 -0.38 14.28 18.82
C TYR A 260 -1.89 14.04 18.83
N CYS A 261 -2.35 12.95 19.44
CA CYS A 261 -3.77 12.57 19.53
C CYS A 261 -4.06 12.01 20.92
N PRO A 262 -3.83 12.80 22.01
CA PRO A 262 -3.94 12.31 23.38
C PRO A 262 -5.36 11.92 23.80
N GLU A 263 -6.37 12.25 23.00
CA GLU A 263 -7.77 11.88 23.19
C GLU A 263 -8.11 10.48 22.69
N LEU A 264 -7.20 9.82 21.92
CA LEU A 264 -7.31 8.42 21.50
C LEU A 264 -6.69 7.48 22.54
#